data_88030fcccd78b115b7a5f90a832eae5e
#
_entry.id   88030fcccd78b115b7a5f90a832eae5e
#
_cell.length_a   1.000
_cell.length_b   1.000
_cell.length_c   1.000
_cell.angle_alpha   90.00
_cell.angle_beta   90.00
_cell.angle_gamma   90.00
#
_symmetry.space_group_name_H-M   'P 1'
#
loop_
_entity.id
_entity.type
_entity.pdbx_description
1 polymer ?
#
loop_
_entity_poly.entity_id
_entity_poly.type
_entity_poly.pdbx_seq_one_letter_code
_entity_poly.pdbx_strand_id
1 'polypeptide(L)'
;TVYVDSLMKNLNLKSVGHNIGDNFKVKNISVNLTPADHAYQNAYPGMSKRWFKNEDACGFWFDTPDGTIWATGDSRLMPEHLTMKAPDAILFDFSDSEWHFTFEGAVKIANAYPDALLLLCHWGSVDSPEFSPFNGDPKKLYDVVVNPERIKVLAPGEPFVLQRSKR
;
A
#
# COMPACT_ATOMS: atom_id res chain seq x y z
N THR A 1 -12.94 0.23 -4.55
CA THR A 1 -13.22 0.47 -5.98
C THR A 1 -14.68 0.21 -6.32
N VAL A 2 -15.11 0.61 -7.51
CA VAL A 2 -16.48 0.36 -8.00
C VAL A 2 -16.80 -1.14 -8.07
N TYR A 3 -15.81 -1.96 -8.43
CA TYR A 3 -15.98 -3.41 -8.44
C TYR A 3 -16.26 -3.97 -7.03
N VAL A 4 -15.46 -3.57 -6.04
CA VAL A 4 -15.65 -4.01 -4.65
C VAL A 4 -17.01 -3.54 -4.11
N ASP A 5 -17.43 -2.32 -4.44
CA ASP A 5 -18.76 -1.80 -4.10
C ASP A 5 -19.88 -2.70 -4.65
N SER A 6 -19.75 -3.17 -5.89
CA SER A 6 -20.74 -4.09 -6.48
C SER A 6 -20.85 -5.42 -5.71
N LEU A 7 -19.71 -5.95 -5.23
CA LEU A 7 -19.68 -7.16 -4.41
C LEU A 7 -20.32 -6.93 -3.03
N MET A 8 -20.01 -5.79 -2.39
CA MET A 8 -20.60 -5.41 -1.10
C MET A 8 -22.11 -5.29 -1.17
N LYS A 9 -22.65 -4.65 -2.23
CA LYS A 9 -24.08 -4.53 -2.48
C LYS A 9 -24.76 -5.89 -2.67
N ASN A 10 -24.10 -6.84 -3.34
CA ASN A 10 -24.62 -8.21 -3.47
C ASN A 10 -24.71 -8.94 -2.11
N LEU A 11 -23.93 -8.52 -1.14
CA LEU A 11 -23.97 -9.02 0.25
C LEU A 11 -24.89 -8.17 1.16
N ASN A 12 -25.68 -7.26 0.59
CA ASN A 12 -26.53 -6.30 1.31
C ASN A 12 -25.74 -5.39 2.29
N LEU A 13 -24.47 -5.14 2.00
CA LEU A 13 -23.63 -4.22 2.76
C LEU A 13 -23.69 -2.81 2.15
N LYS A 14 -23.74 -1.80 3.01
CA LYS A 14 -23.68 -0.40 2.57
C LYS A 14 -22.26 -0.06 2.14
N SER A 15 -22.11 0.41 0.92
CA SER A 15 -20.82 0.82 0.36
C SER A 15 -21.02 1.91 -0.69
N VAL A 16 -19.95 2.62 -1.01
CA VAL A 16 -19.88 3.59 -2.11
C VAL A 16 -18.62 3.31 -2.90
N GLY A 17 -18.76 3.02 -4.18
CA GLY A 17 -17.64 2.77 -5.08
C GLY A 17 -17.03 4.08 -5.59
N HIS A 18 -15.70 4.08 -5.69
CA HIS A 18 -14.92 5.16 -6.27
C HIS A 18 -13.94 4.60 -7.31
N ASN A 19 -13.58 5.41 -8.29
CA ASN A 19 -12.57 5.05 -9.29
C ASN A 19 -11.19 5.52 -8.85
N ILE A 20 -10.15 4.97 -9.47
CA ILE A 20 -8.78 5.47 -9.30
C ILE A 20 -8.74 6.95 -9.71
N GLY A 21 -8.14 7.78 -8.89
CA GLY A 21 -8.06 9.23 -9.08
C GLY A 21 -9.24 10.02 -8.51
N ASP A 22 -10.34 9.36 -8.10
CA ASP A 22 -11.43 10.08 -7.43
C ASP A 22 -10.97 10.63 -6.08
N ASN A 23 -11.49 11.83 -5.76
CA ASN A 23 -11.33 12.48 -4.46
C ASN A 23 -12.70 12.52 -3.75
N PHE A 24 -12.72 12.07 -2.51
CA PHE A 24 -13.89 12.14 -1.67
C PHE A 24 -13.51 12.44 -0.21
N LYS A 25 -14.50 12.75 0.61
CA LYS A 25 -14.29 13.04 2.02
C LYS A 25 -14.94 12.01 2.93
N VAL A 26 -14.18 11.62 3.96
CA VAL A 26 -14.69 10.87 5.10
C VAL A 26 -14.50 11.76 6.32
N LYS A 27 -15.57 12.38 6.79
CA LYS A 27 -15.54 13.45 7.81
C LYS A 27 -14.63 14.60 7.35
N ASN A 28 -13.57 14.90 8.08
CA ASN A 28 -12.60 15.95 7.79
C ASN A 28 -11.35 15.47 7.03
N ILE A 29 -11.31 14.19 6.65
CA ILE A 29 -10.18 13.61 5.90
C ILE A 29 -10.55 13.60 4.42
N SER A 30 -9.66 14.12 3.57
CA SER A 30 -9.75 13.95 2.12
C SER A 30 -9.06 12.65 1.72
N VAL A 31 -9.71 11.86 0.88
CA VAL A 31 -9.23 10.56 0.44
C VAL A 31 -9.20 10.52 -1.09
N ASN A 32 -8.07 10.09 -1.66
CA ASN A 32 -7.96 9.77 -3.08
C ASN A 32 -7.61 8.31 -3.25
N LEU A 33 -8.18 7.64 -4.25
CA LEU A 33 -7.73 6.31 -4.65
C LEU A 33 -6.50 6.43 -5.55
N THR A 34 -5.44 5.71 -5.17
CA THR A 34 -4.19 5.64 -5.96
C THR A 34 -4.13 4.35 -6.76
N PRO A 35 -3.41 4.31 -7.91
CA PRO A 35 -3.25 3.10 -8.70
C PRO A 35 -2.64 1.96 -7.88
N ALA A 36 -3.03 0.73 -8.19
CA ALA A 36 -2.41 -0.50 -7.71
C ALA A 36 -2.54 -1.62 -8.76
N ASP A 37 -1.55 -2.49 -8.83
CA ASP A 37 -1.57 -3.68 -9.67
C ASP A 37 -1.45 -4.93 -8.80
N HIS A 38 -2.58 -5.57 -8.52
CA HIS A 38 -2.64 -6.79 -7.70
C HIS A 38 -3.65 -7.81 -8.28
N ALA A 39 -3.59 -8.02 -9.58
CA ALA A 39 -4.49 -8.93 -10.29
C ALA A 39 -3.98 -10.38 -10.31
N TYR A 40 -3.43 -10.88 -9.18
CA TYR A 40 -2.83 -12.21 -9.06
C TYR A 40 -3.82 -13.34 -9.38
N GLN A 41 -5.12 -13.12 -9.17
CA GLN A 41 -6.17 -14.10 -9.47
C GLN A 41 -6.16 -14.51 -10.94
N ASN A 42 -5.68 -13.65 -11.83
CA ASN A 42 -5.60 -13.95 -13.27
C ASN A 42 -4.53 -15.01 -13.62
N ALA A 43 -3.54 -15.19 -12.75
CA ALA A 43 -2.48 -16.19 -12.93
C ALA A 43 -2.90 -17.60 -12.49
N TYR A 44 -3.98 -17.71 -11.71
CA TYR A 44 -4.42 -18.97 -11.13
C TYR A 44 -5.79 -19.40 -11.70
N PRO A 45 -5.83 -20.35 -12.66
CA PRO A 45 -7.09 -20.83 -13.24
C PRO A 45 -8.09 -21.28 -12.18
N GLY A 46 -9.33 -20.82 -12.29
CA GLY A 46 -10.42 -21.17 -11.37
C GLY A 46 -10.49 -20.35 -10.08
N MET A 47 -9.53 -19.48 -9.79
CA MET A 47 -9.58 -18.63 -8.61
C MET A 47 -10.62 -17.51 -8.76
N SER A 48 -10.90 -17.07 -9.97
CA SER A 48 -11.91 -16.04 -10.24
C SER A 48 -12.82 -16.44 -11.42
N LYS A 49 -14.10 -16.04 -11.33
CA LYS A 49 -15.09 -16.20 -12.40
C LYS A 49 -14.95 -15.14 -13.51
N ARG A 50 -14.15 -14.12 -13.29
CA ARG A 50 -13.89 -13.06 -14.25
C ARG A 50 -12.41 -12.67 -14.27
N TRP A 51 -11.98 -12.02 -15.34
CA TRP A 51 -10.68 -11.39 -15.40
C TRP A 51 -10.63 -10.14 -14.50
N PHE A 52 -9.65 -10.08 -13.60
CA PHE A 52 -9.38 -8.90 -12.79
C PHE A 52 -8.65 -7.85 -13.62
N LYS A 53 -8.97 -6.59 -13.38
CA LYS A 53 -8.36 -5.43 -14.00
C LYS A 53 -7.57 -4.63 -12.95
N ASN A 54 -6.64 -3.80 -13.40
CA ASN A 54 -5.85 -2.98 -12.48
C ASN A 54 -6.73 -2.03 -11.66
N GLU A 55 -7.82 -1.50 -12.25
CA GLU A 55 -8.77 -0.65 -11.52
C GLU A 55 -9.59 -1.37 -10.44
N ASP A 56 -9.49 -2.68 -10.31
CA ASP A 56 -10.14 -3.43 -9.23
C ASP A 56 -9.36 -3.36 -7.91
N ALA A 57 -8.06 -3.13 -7.97
CA ALA A 57 -7.18 -2.87 -6.83
C ALA A 57 -6.93 -1.37 -6.68
N CYS A 58 -6.59 -0.91 -5.48
CA CYS A 58 -6.21 0.47 -5.23
C CYS A 58 -5.38 0.59 -3.95
N GLY A 59 -4.53 1.62 -3.91
CA GLY A 59 -4.06 2.21 -2.68
C GLY A 59 -4.92 3.40 -2.29
N PHE A 60 -4.57 4.03 -1.17
CA PHE A 60 -5.29 5.18 -0.61
C PHE A 60 -4.33 6.29 -0.23
N TRP A 61 -4.64 7.50 -0.67
CA TRP A 61 -4.00 8.71 -0.21
C TRP A 61 -4.92 9.43 0.75
N PHE A 62 -4.47 9.65 1.97
CA PHE A 62 -5.19 10.39 3.00
C PHE A 62 -4.54 11.75 3.20
N ASP A 63 -5.34 12.83 3.09
CA ASP A 63 -4.93 14.18 3.45
C ASP A 63 -5.66 14.55 4.74
N THR A 64 -4.88 14.65 5.82
CA THR A 64 -5.38 14.93 7.17
C THR A 64 -4.81 16.26 7.68
N PRO A 65 -5.40 16.88 8.72
CA PRO A 65 -4.83 18.07 9.35
C PRO A 65 -3.40 17.88 9.87
N ASP A 66 -3.04 16.64 10.23
CA ASP A 66 -1.74 16.30 10.86
C ASP A 66 -0.69 15.84 9.85
N GLY A 67 -1.06 15.66 8.59
CA GLY A 67 -0.16 15.26 7.50
C GLY A 67 -0.81 14.35 6.49
N THR A 68 -0.03 13.96 5.50
CA THR A 68 -0.45 13.09 4.39
C THR A 68 0.06 11.68 4.58
N ILE A 69 -0.80 10.70 4.34
CA ILE A 69 -0.47 9.28 4.43
C ILE A 69 -0.81 8.61 3.11
N TRP A 70 0.14 7.89 2.56
CA TRP A 70 -0.12 7.00 1.43
C TRP A 70 -0.13 5.55 1.92
N ALA A 71 -1.29 4.91 1.87
CA ALA A 71 -1.43 3.47 2.03
C ALA A 71 -1.35 2.83 0.64
N THR A 72 -0.27 2.14 0.35
CA THR A 72 0.01 1.62 -0.99
C THR A 72 -1.01 0.59 -1.44
N GLY A 73 -1.61 -0.14 -0.48
CA GLY A 73 -2.28 -1.40 -0.76
C GLY A 73 -1.28 -2.45 -1.24
N ASP A 74 -1.74 -3.64 -1.46
CA ASP A 74 -0.96 -4.69 -2.10
C ASP A 74 -0.81 -4.37 -3.58
N SER A 75 0.43 -4.26 -4.07
CA SER A 75 0.67 -3.86 -5.45
C SER A 75 2.04 -4.25 -5.94
N ARG A 76 2.14 -4.59 -7.21
CA ARG A 76 3.41 -4.51 -7.94
C ARG A 76 3.86 -3.06 -8.05
N LEU A 77 5.15 -2.85 -8.22
CA LEU A 77 5.68 -1.53 -8.49
C LEU A 77 5.15 -1.01 -9.84
N MET A 78 4.51 0.15 -9.82
CA MET A 78 4.06 0.88 -11.00
C MET A 78 4.88 2.16 -11.17
N PRO A 79 5.09 2.65 -12.40
CA PRO A 79 5.81 3.92 -12.64
C PRO A 79 5.19 5.10 -11.89
N GLU A 80 3.86 5.13 -11.78
CA GLU A 80 3.10 6.17 -11.08
C GLU A 80 3.49 6.27 -9.61
N HIS A 81 3.82 5.14 -8.98
CA HIS A 81 4.23 5.09 -7.57
C HIS A 81 5.53 5.87 -7.28
N LEU A 82 6.36 6.08 -8.28
CA LEU A 82 7.64 6.80 -8.15
C LEU A 82 7.53 8.31 -8.42
N THR A 83 6.38 8.77 -8.91
CA THR A 83 6.17 10.15 -9.37
C THR A 83 5.03 10.89 -8.69
N MET A 84 4.45 10.28 -7.67
CA MET A 84 3.40 10.91 -6.85
C MET A 84 3.98 12.05 -6.02
N LYS A 85 3.11 12.93 -5.52
CA LYS A 85 3.49 13.89 -4.49
C LYS A 85 4.10 13.14 -3.30
N ALA A 86 5.16 13.69 -2.70
CA ALA A 86 5.77 13.07 -1.52
C ALA A 86 4.79 13.10 -0.33
N PRO A 87 4.49 11.94 0.29
CA PRO A 87 3.70 11.87 1.51
C PRO A 87 4.56 12.16 2.75
N ASP A 88 3.90 12.43 3.89
CA ASP A 88 4.60 12.48 5.18
C ASP A 88 4.85 11.07 5.73
N ALA A 89 3.99 10.11 5.42
CA ALA A 89 4.17 8.70 5.77
C ALA A 89 3.62 7.76 4.69
N ILE A 90 4.24 6.60 4.57
CA ILE A 90 3.79 5.50 3.71
C ILE A 90 3.45 4.30 4.60
N LEU A 91 2.20 3.81 4.52
CA LEU A 91 1.88 2.45 4.96
C LEU A 91 2.41 1.53 3.87
N PHE A 92 3.58 0.96 4.14
CA PHE A 92 4.50 0.47 3.14
C PHE A 92 4.36 -1.04 2.98
N ASP A 93 3.80 -1.49 1.85
CA ASP A 93 3.73 -2.90 1.52
C ASP A 93 5.16 -3.45 1.34
N PHE A 94 5.60 -4.29 2.29
CA PHE A 94 6.92 -4.88 2.28
C PHE A 94 6.86 -6.40 2.24
N SER A 95 6.32 -6.92 1.16
CA SER A 95 6.33 -8.34 0.83
C SER A 95 7.25 -8.58 -0.36
N ASP A 96 8.17 -9.53 -0.24
CA ASP A 96 9.12 -9.87 -1.31
C ASP A 96 8.51 -10.91 -2.27
N SER A 97 7.36 -10.59 -2.82
CA SER A 97 6.59 -11.42 -3.73
C SER A 97 6.43 -10.73 -5.09
N GLU A 98 6.31 -11.51 -6.15
CA GLU A 98 6.08 -11.00 -7.51
C GLU A 98 4.76 -10.22 -7.69
N TRP A 99 3.82 -10.38 -6.76
CA TRP A 99 2.52 -9.68 -6.74
C TRP A 99 2.53 -8.43 -5.88
N HIS A 100 3.65 -8.15 -5.23
CA HIS A 100 3.93 -7.00 -4.40
C HIS A 100 5.10 -6.20 -4.99
N PHE A 101 5.62 -5.24 -4.23
CA PHE A 101 6.72 -4.41 -4.73
C PHE A 101 7.99 -5.20 -5.01
N THR A 102 8.18 -6.38 -4.45
CA THR A 102 9.46 -7.07 -4.29
C THR A 102 10.44 -6.25 -3.44
N PHE A 103 11.54 -6.84 -3.03
CA PHE A 103 12.57 -6.11 -2.28
C PHE A 103 13.14 -4.94 -3.10
N GLU A 104 13.45 -5.17 -4.38
CA GLU A 104 14.00 -4.15 -5.27
C GLU A 104 13.01 -2.98 -5.50
N GLY A 105 11.75 -3.28 -5.73
CA GLY A 105 10.71 -2.27 -5.93
C GLY A 105 10.44 -1.48 -4.65
N ALA A 106 10.47 -2.12 -3.49
CA ALA A 106 10.36 -1.47 -2.20
C ALA A 106 11.49 -0.47 -1.97
N VAL A 107 12.74 -0.83 -2.27
CA VAL A 107 13.89 0.08 -2.20
C VAL A 107 13.71 1.28 -3.14
N LYS A 108 13.22 1.06 -4.37
CA LYS A 108 12.96 2.14 -5.32
C LYS A 108 11.93 3.15 -4.78
N ILE A 109 10.80 2.68 -4.24
CA ILE A 109 9.78 3.54 -3.64
C ILE A 109 10.35 4.28 -2.43
N ALA A 110 11.00 3.56 -1.52
CA ALA A 110 11.59 4.17 -0.34
C ALA A 110 12.53 5.31 -0.71
N ASN A 111 13.40 5.12 -1.69
CA ASN A 111 14.37 6.14 -2.12
C ASN A 111 13.75 7.26 -2.99
N ALA A 112 12.60 7.02 -3.61
CA ALA A 112 11.84 8.07 -4.31
C ALA A 112 11.26 9.11 -3.33
N TYR A 113 11.03 8.73 -2.08
CA TYR A 113 10.45 9.59 -1.03
C TYR A 113 11.34 9.60 0.22
N PRO A 114 12.54 10.20 0.15
CA PRO A 114 13.57 10.07 1.18
C PRO A 114 13.22 10.66 2.54
N ASP A 115 12.23 11.55 2.59
CA ASP A 115 11.76 12.21 3.82
C ASP A 115 10.48 11.58 4.41
N ALA A 116 9.83 10.67 3.68
CA ALA A 116 8.61 10.03 4.15
C ALA A 116 8.91 8.96 5.20
N LEU A 117 8.14 8.91 6.28
CA LEU A 117 8.18 7.79 7.23
C LEU A 117 7.73 6.51 6.53
N LEU A 118 8.41 5.40 6.76
CA LEU A 118 8.07 4.08 6.24
C LEU A 118 7.50 3.22 7.37
N LEU A 119 6.18 3.09 7.42
CA LEU A 119 5.50 2.21 8.36
C LEU A 119 5.32 0.86 7.69
N LEU A 120 6.18 -0.11 8.00
CA LEU A 120 6.21 -1.38 7.30
C LEU A 120 4.96 -2.20 7.59
N CYS A 121 4.29 -2.62 6.52
CA CYS A 121 3.15 -3.51 6.54
C CYS A 121 3.46 -4.75 5.72
N HIS A 122 2.66 -5.81 5.86
CA HIS A 122 2.70 -7.01 5.02
C HIS A 122 4.05 -7.74 4.99
N TRP A 123 4.88 -7.55 6.00
CA TRP A 123 6.10 -8.32 6.20
C TRP A 123 5.88 -9.37 7.29
N GLY A 124 6.46 -10.55 7.15
CA GLY A 124 6.31 -11.62 8.14
C GLY A 124 4.85 -12.05 8.40
N SER A 125 3.96 -11.84 7.43
CA SER A 125 2.53 -12.14 7.58
C SER A 125 2.21 -13.65 7.50
N VAL A 126 3.15 -14.45 7.02
CA VAL A 126 3.03 -15.91 6.92
C VAL A 126 4.24 -16.54 7.58
N ASP A 127 4.01 -17.26 8.68
CA ASP A 127 5.04 -18.10 9.31
C ASP A 127 5.13 -19.43 8.56
N SER A 128 5.71 -19.36 7.36
CA SER A 128 5.95 -20.52 6.52
C SER A 128 7.26 -20.34 5.75
N PRO A 129 8.32 -21.05 6.14
CA PRO A 129 9.60 -21.01 5.42
C PRO A 129 9.49 -21.39 3.94
N GLU A 130 8.46 -22.19 3.59
CA GLU A 130 8.19 -22.65 2.23
C GLU A 130 7.60 -21.54 1.34
N PHE A 131 7.02 -20.50 1.96
CA PHE A 131 6.48 -19.31 1.30
C PHE A 131 7.31 -18.06 1.60
N SER A 132 8.64 -18.21 1.63
CA SER A 132 9.56 -17.10 1.88
C SER A 132 9.31 -15.82 1.04
N PRO A 133 8.76 -15.88 -0.19
CA PRO A 133 8.43 -14.68 -0.97
C PRO A 133 7.42 -13.74 -0.31
N PHE A 134 6.59 -14.24 0.62
CA PHE A 134 5.64 -13.38 1.35
C PHE A 134 6.25 -12.66 2.55
N ASN A 135 7.51 -12.96 2.88
CA ASN A 135 8.17 -12.42 4.07
C ASN A 135 9.34 -11.53 3.67
N GLY A 136 9.16 -10.23 3.76
CA GLY A 136 10.27 -9.28 3.71
C GLY A 136 11.08 -9.30 5.00
N ASP A 137 12.40 -9.16 4.94
CA ASP A 137 13.25 -8.95 6.12
C ASP A 137 13.51 -7.45 6.32
N PRO A 138 12.88 -6.78 7.31
CA PRO A 138 13.07 -5.35 7.54
C PRO A 138 14.53 -4.94 7.72
N LYS A 139 15.39 -5.83 8.26
CA LYS A 139 16.79 -5.55 8.50
C LYS A 139 17.56 -5.25 7.21
N LYS A 140 17.18 -5.91 6.12
CA LYS A 140 17.83 -5.69 4.82
C LYS A 140 17.57 -4.29 4.23
N LEU A 141 16.48 -3.61 4.65
CA LEU A 141 16.19 -2.26 4.18
C LEU A 141 17.14 -1.20 4.77
N TYR A 142 17.62 -1.40 6.00
CA TYR A 142 18.46 -0.41 6.69
C TYR A 142 19.78 -0.12 5.96
N ASP A 143 20.29 -1.09 5.20
CA ASP A 143 21.59 -0.97 4.51
C ASP A 143 21.47 -0.30 3.12
N VAL A 144 20.25 -0.19 2.57
CA VAL A 144 20.03 0.21 1.17
C VAL A 144 19.07 1.38 0.99
N VAL A 145 18.35 1.75 2.03
CA VAL A 145 17.39 2.84 2.02
C VAL A 145 18.05 4.13 2.51
N VAL A 146 17.84 5.22 1.78
CA VAL A 146 18.29 6.56 2.21
C VAL A 146 17.53 6.96 3.48
N ASN A 147 18.23 7.54 4.47
CA ASN A 147 17.68 7.93 5.78
C ASN A 147 16.96 6.77 6.49
N PRO A 148 17.65 5.67 6.82
CA PRO A 148 17.01 4.44 7.33
C PRO A 148 16.33 4.63 8.70
N GLU A 149 16.62 5.67 9.47
CA GLU A 149 15.99 5.99 10.76
C GLU A 149 14.47 6.24 10.64
N ARG A 150 13.97 6.53 9.44
CA ARG A 150 12.55 6.72 9.15
C ARG A 150 11.78 5.40 8.99
N ILE A 151 12.47 4.27 8.93
CA ILE A 151 11.84 2.94 8.89
C ILE A 151 11.24 2.65 10.27
N LYS A 152 9.96 2.31 10.31
CA LYS A 152 9.22 1.93 11.52
C LYS A 152 8.67 0.53 11.36
N VAL A 153 9.18 -0.37 12.19
CA VAL A 153 8.72 -1.75 12.29
C VAL A 153 7.89 -1.85 13.55
N LEU A 154 6.57 -1.85 13.39
CA LEU A 154 5.61 -1.81 14.50
C LEU A 154 5.04 -3.21 14.75
N ALA A 155 4.77 -3.52 16.01
CA ALA A 155 4.03 -4.72 16.36
C ALA A 155 2.54 -4.57 15.98
N PRO A 156 1.81 -5.67 15.71
CA PRO A 156 0.37 -5.61 15.49
C PRO A 156 -0.34 -4.91 16.66
N GLY A 157 -1.10 -3.85 16.36
CA GLY A 157 -1.80 -3.04 17.37
C GLY A 157 -0.94 -1.96 18.06
N GLU A 158 0.35 -1.86 17.76
CA GLU A 158 1.20 -0.78 18.26
C GLU A 158 0.80 0.54 17.62
N PRO A 159 0.44 1.57 18.43
CA PRO A 159 0.03 2.86 17.90
C PRO A 159 1.24 3.67 17.42
N PHE A 160 1.10 4.34 16.30
CA PHE A 160 2.05 5.34 15.82
C PHE A 160 1.36 6.68 15.61
N VAL A 161 1.92 7.75 16.16
CA VAL A 161 1.39 9.10 16.02
C VAL A 161 2.18 9.84 14.96
N LEU A 162 1.54 10.14 13.84
CA LEU A 162 2.13 10.99 12.82
C LEU A 162 2.23 12.42 13.37
N GLN A 163 3.43 12.97 13.37
CA GLN A 163 3.66 14.37 13.66
C GLN A 163 4.05 15.08 12.37
N ARG A 164 3.32 16.14 12.04
CA ARG A 164 3.64 16.95 10.87
C ARG A 164 5.05 17.49 11.03
N SER A 165 5.95 17.13 10.11
CA SER A 165 7.26 17.76 10.07
C SER A 165 7.06 19.26 9.85
N LYS A 166 7.66 20.10 10.68
CA LYS A 166 7.72 21.54 10.44
C LYS A 166 8.57 21.73 9.18
N ARG A 167 7.92 21.80 8.03
CA ARG A 167 8.53 22.25 6.78
C ARG A 167 8.53 23.76 6.71
#